data_7638f59f71432c07a5f1ea4e762268e6
#
_entry.id   7638f59f71432c07a5f1ea4e762268e6
#
_cell.length_a   1.000
_cell.length_b   1.000
_cell.length_c   1.000
_cell.angle_alpha   90.00
_cell.angle_beta   90.00
_cell.angle_gamma   90.00
#
_symmetry.space_group_name_H-M   'P 1'
#
loop_
_entity.id
_entity.type
_entity.pdbx_description
1 polymer ?
#
loop_
_entity_poly.entity_id
_entity_poly.type
_entity_poly.pdbx_seq_one_letter_code
_entity_poly.pdbx_strand_id
1 'polypeptide(L)'
;EHAKWLAMIVPRLMLLREFLTEDGSIWIQIDDDEGHYLKVVSDEVFGRKNFVCSIQWQKVFAKKNKALISDSHDSILVFAKNKVKWNRNVLPRTEKQKSAFKNPDSDPRGPWQSVSYTVQSEDSDRRTAYRYEIPLPAGGSAKPPQGRHWNGLPDRTDALRDDNRLWFGPKGDRAPRLKVFLSEVQGGIVPDTWWSHEDAGNNQEAKKEMMAF
;
A
#
# COMPACT_ATOMS: atom_id res chain seq x y z
N GLU A 1 3.47 -0.61 -37.57
CA GLU A 1 2.35 -1.00 -36.65
C GLU A 1 2.21 -0.01 -35.51
N HIS A 2 3.26 0.31 -34.80
CA HIS A 2 3.29 1.24 -33.67
C HIS A 2 2.67 2.63 -33.97
N ALA A 3 3.07 3.28 -35.08
CA ALA A 3 2.52 4.59 -35.46
C ALA A 3 1.00 4.55 -35.72
N LYS A 4 0.49 3.46 -36.28
CA LYS A 4 -0.95 3.26 -36.49
C LYS A 4 -1.69 3.11 -35.17
N TRP A 5 -1.10 2.38 -34.24
CA TRP A 5 -1.64 2.21 -32.90
C TRP A 5 -1.71 3.56 -32.16
N LEU A 6 -0.63 4.35 -32.18
CA LEU A 6 -0.60 5.68 -31.59
C LEU A 6 -1.64 6.62 -32.23
N ALA A 7 -1.75 6.63 -33.55
CA ALA A 7 -2.76 7.43 -34.25
C ALA A 7 -4.20 7.06 -33.86
N MET A 8 -4.41 5.81 -33.47
CA MET A 8 -5.69 5.29 -33.00
C MET A 8 -5.97 5.63 -31.54
N ILE A 9 -4.96 5.46 -30.65
CA ILE A 9 -5.19 5.54 -29.20
C ILE A 9 -5.21 6.99 -28.68
N VAL A 10 -4.33 7.87 -29.20
CA VAL A 10 -4.19 9.26 -28.70
C VAL A 10 -5.48 10.06 -28.79
N PRO A 11 -6.20 10.13 -29.94
CA PRO A 11 -7.48 10.85 -30.00
C PRO A 11 -8.53 10.27 -29.02
N ARG A 12 -8.51 8.96 -28.81
CA ARG A 12 -9.43 8.31 -27.85
C ARG A 12 -9.13 8.70 -26.42
N LEU A 13 -7.86 8.76 -26.04
CA LEU A 13 -7.46 9.21 -24.69
C LEU A 13 -7.88 10.67 -24.45
N MET A 14 -7.74 11.52 -25.45
CA MET A 14 -8.17 12.91 -25.37
C MET A 14 -9.68 13.02 -25.14
N LEU A 15 -10.49 12.27 -25.90
CA LEU A 15 -11.94 12.22 -25.72
C LEU A 15 -12.33 11.63 -24.36
N LEU A 16 -11.72 10.52 -23.96
CA LEU A 16 -11.99 9.89 -22.67
C LEU A 16 -11.68 10.81 -21.50
N ARG A 17 -10.63 11.64 -21.61
CA ARG A 17 -10.32 12.65 -20.59
C ARG A 17 -11.45 13.68 -20.45
N GLU A 18 -12.10 14.08 -21.55
CA GLU A 18 -13.22 15.04 -21.49
C GLU A 18 -14.46 14.45 -20.80
N PHE A 19 -14.68 13.15 -20.95
CA PHE A 19 -15.82 12.46 -20.27
C PHE A 19 -15.62 12.27 -18.77
N LEU A 20 -14.40 12.37 -18.25
CA LEU A 20 -14.16 12.24 -16.81
C LEU A 20 -14.69 13.45 -16.04
N THR A 21 -15.30 13.19 -14.88
CA THR A 21 -15.54 14.21 -13.86
C THR A 21 -14.21 14.73 -13.30
N GLU A 22 -14.23 15.88 -12.63
CA GLU A 22 -13.00 16.47 -12.05
C GLU A 22 -12.30 15.57 -11.01
N ASP A 23 -13.03 14.72 -10.31
CA ASP A 23 -12.56 13.72 -9.36
C ASP A 23 -12.46 12.31 -9.98
N GLY A 24 -12.74 12.19 -11.29
CA GLY A 24 -12.71 10.92 -12.00
C GLY A 24 -11.31 10.42 -12.33
N SER A 25 -11.21 9.14 -12.67
CA SER A 25 -9.96 8.50 -13.09
C SER A 25 -10.18 7.54 -14.26
N ILE A 26 -9.14 7.31 -15.02
CA ILE A 26 -9.10 6.31 -16.09
C ILE A 26 -8.09 5.22 -15.72
N TRP A 27 -8.45 3.98 -16.01
CA TRP A 27 -7.67 2.78 -15.76
C TRP A 27 -7.48 2.06 -17.09
N ILE A 28 -6.24 1.92 -17.54
CA ILE A 28 -5.93 1.41 -18.87
C ILE A 28 -5.04 0.20 -18.72
N GLN A 29 -5.59 -0.97 -19.00
CA GLN A 29 -4.83 -2.22 -19.04
C GLN A 29 -4.09 -2.32 -20.37
N ILE A 30 -2.83 -2.72 -20.31
CA ILE A 30 -1.95 -2.85 -21.47
C ILE A 30 -0.85 -3.88 -21.16
N ASP A 31 -0.38 -4.59 -22.17
CA ASP A 31 0.79 -5.43 -22.12
C ASP A 31 2.10 -4.64 -22.34
N ASP A 32 3.23 -5.35 -22.34
CA ASP A 32 4.54 -4.73 -22.47
C ASP A 32 4.84 -4.22 -23.90
N ASP A 33 4.12 -4.68 -24.93
CA ASP A 33 4.38 -4.29 -26.33
C ASP A 33 4.22 -2.77 -26.52
N GLU A 34 3.15 -2.19 -25.98
CA GLU A 34 2.84 -0.77 -26.12
C GLU A 34 2.75 -0.01 -24.78
N GLY A 35 2.93 -0.68 -23.65
CA GLY A 35 2.73 -0.12 -22.33
C GLY A 35 3.58 1.11 -22.03
N HIS A 36 4.83 1.09 -22.43
CA HIS A 36 5.75 2.21 -22.20
C HIS A 36 5.39 3.45 -23.04
N TYR A 37 4.99 3.24 -24.28
CA TYR A 37 4.50 4.32 -25.16
C TYR A 37 3.17 4.88 -24.68
N LEU A 38 2.26 4.01 -24.23
CA LEU A 38 0.98 4.42 -23.63
C LEU A 38 1.21 5.33 -22.43
N LYS A 39 2.20 5.00 -21.57
CA LYS A 39 2.52 5.85 -20.41
C LYS A 39 2.99 7.23 -20.83
N VAL A 40 3.84 7.33 -21.85
CA VAL A 40 4.34 8.62 -22.36
C VAL A 40 3.22 9.46 -22.94
N VAL A 41 2.40 8.90 -23.83
CA VAL A 41 1.29 9.68 -24.44
C VAL A 41 0.21 10.03 -23.43
N SER A 42 -0.01 9.19 -22.42
CA SER A 42 -0.95 9.49 -21.33
C SER A 42 -0.44 10.60 -20.42
N ASP A 43 0.87 10.71 -20.20
CA ASP A 43 1.49 11.84 -19.51
C ASP A 43 1.22 13.17 -20.25
N GLU A 44 1.26 13.17 -21.57
CA GLU A 44 0.94 14.35 -22.39
C GLU A 44 -0.56 14.70 -22.34
N VAL A 45 -1.44 13.69 -22.46
CA VAL A 45 -2.89 13.90 -22.50
C VAL A 45 -3.44 14.28 -21.12
N PHE A 46 -3.11 13.56 -20.06
CA PHE A 46 -3.67 13.77 -18.70
C PHE A 46 -2.82 14.72 -17.85
N GLY A 47 -1.55 14.91 -18.22
CA GLY A 47 -0.54 15.62 -17.44
C GLY A 47 0.16 14.68 -16.45
N ARG A 48 1.49 14.68 -16.45
CA ARG A 48 2.33 13.81 -15.61
C ARG A 48 2.00 13.89 -14.11
N LYS A 49 1.62 15.07 -13.63
CA LYS A 49 1.22 15.30 -12.23
C LYS A 49 -0.05 14.54 -11.82
N ASN A 50 -0.87 14.14 -12.80
CA ASN A 50 -2.11 13.40 -12.60
C ASN A 50 -1.94 11.89 -12.68
N PHE A 51 -0.72 11.40 -12.95
CA PHE A 51 -0.41 9.99 -12.83
C PHE A 51 -0.55 9.53 -11.38
N VAL A 52 -1.35 8.49 -11.15
CA VAL A 52 -1.59 7.92 -9.83
C VAL A 52 -0.60 6.79 -9.57
N CYS A 53 -0.65 5.72 -10.34
CA CYS A 53 0.25 4.56 -10.24
C CYS A 53 0.19 3.68 -11.49
N SER A 54 1.12 2.72 -11.58
CA SER A 54 1.04 1.56 -12.43
C SER A 54 0.84 0.33 -11.56
N ILE A 55 -0.21 -0.44 -11.84
CA ILE A 55 -0.54 -1.68 -11.15
C ILE A 55 -0.08 -2.84 -12.04
N GLN A 56 0.56 -3.83 -11.44
CA GLN A 56 0.92 -5.08 -12.10
C GLN A 56 -0.15 -6.12 -11.75
N TRP A 57 -0.95 -6.52 -12.74
CA TRP A 57 -2.01 -7.52 -12.57
C TRP A 57 -1.56 -8.86 -13.13
N GLN A 58 -1.59 -9.88 -12.28
CA GLN A 58 -1.26 -11.25 -12.66
C GLN A 58 -2.38 -11.87 -13.49
N LYS A 59 -2.30 -11.70 -14.82
CA LYS A 59 -3.29 -12.21 -15.79
C LYS A 59 -3.30 -13.73 -15.95
N VAL A 60 -2.15 -14.39 -15.67
CA VAL A 60 -1.96 -15.84 -15.81
C VAL A 60 -1.06 -16.34 -14.67
N PHE A 61 -1.46 -17.42 -13.99
CA PHE A 61 -0.62 -18.03 -12.94
C PHE A 61 0.24 -19.19 -13.48
N ALA A 62 -0.20 -19.86 -14.56
CA ALA A 62 0.51 -21.00 -15.15
C ALA A 62 1.71 -20.53 -15.98
N LYS A 63 2.90 -21.10 -15.71
CA LYS A 63 4.13 -20.79 -16.44
C LYS A 63 4.13 -21.42 -17.84
N LYS A 64 4.58 -20.69 -18.84
CA LYS A 64 4.75 -21.17 -20.22
C LYS A 64 6.16 -21.77 -20.35
N ASN A 65 6.31 -23.08 -20.18
CA ASN A 65 7.62 -23.76 -20.15
C ASN A 65 8.46 -23.64 -21.46
N LYS A 66 7.85 -23.27 -22.57
CA LYS A 66 8.52 -23.08 -23.87
C LYS A 66 8.92 -21.63 -24.14
N ALA A 67 8.56 -20.68 -23.29
CA ALA A 67 8.94 -19.28 -23.44
C ALA A 67 10.32 -19.03 -22.80
N LEU A 68 11.08 -18.06 -23.32
CA LEU A 68 12.33 -17.62 -22.70
C LEU A 68 12.08 -17.07 -21.28
N ILE A 69 11.07 -16.22 -21.16
CA ILE A 69 10.52 -15.73 -19.87
C ILE A 69 9.00 -15.82 -20.01
N SER A 70 8.32 -16.37 -18.99
CA SER A 70 6.87 -16.49 -19.02
C SER A 70 6.23 -15.14 -18.73
N ASP A 71 5.55 -14.58 -19.73
CA ASP A 71 4.71 -13.40 -19.58
C ASP A 71 3.46 -13.78 -18.77
N SER A 72 3.35 -13.21 -17.56
CA SER A 72 2.31 -13.58 -16.60
C SER A 72 1.49 -12.38 -16.09
N HIS A 73 1.81 -11.17 -16.50
CA HIS A 73 1.13 -9.96 -16.01
C HIS A 73 0.83 -8.97 -17.14
N ASP A 74 -0.10 -8.08 -16.88
CA ASP A 74 -0.28 -6.83 -17.62
C ASP A 74 -0.13 -5.65 -16.67
N SER A 75 0.20 -4.50 -17.24
CA SER A 75 0.22 -3.23 -16.51
C SER A 75 -1.14 -2.55 -16.60
N ILE A 76 -1.62 -1.97 -15.49
CA ILE A 76 -2.79 -1.10 -15.47
C ILE A 76 -2.31 0.30 -15.10
N LEU A 77 -2.30 1.20 -16.07
CA LEU A 77 -1.94 2.60 -15.86
C LEU A 77 -3.15 3.37 -15.31
N VAL A 78 -2.97 4.06 -14.19
CA VAL A 78 -4.03 4.83 -13.54
C VAL A 78 -3.71 6.32 -13.61
N PHE A 79 -4.60 7.08 -14.22
CA PHE A 79 -4.55 8.55 -14.27
C PHE A 79 -5.83 9.13 -13.70
N ALA A 80 -5.72 10.15 -12.87
CA ALA A 80 -6.85 10.98 -12.47
C ALA A 80 -7.01 12.16 -13.45
N LYS A 81 -8.21 12.69 -13.61
CA LYS A 81 -8.40 13.98 -14.31
C LYS A 81 -7.74 15.11 -13.51
N ASN A 82 -7.94 15.10 -12.19
CA ASN A 82 -7.26 15.98 -11.24
C ASN A 82 -6.90 15.20 -9.97
N LYS A 83 -5.62 14.84 -9.84
CA LYS A 83 -5.13 14.00 -8.71
C LYS A 83 -5.37 14.62 -7.33
N VAL A 84 -5.47 15.95 -7.24
CA VAL A 84 -5.74 16.65 -5.97
C VAL A 84 -7.18 16.41 -5.50
N LYS A 85 -8.12 16.30 -6.44
CA LYS A 85 -9.55 16.05 -6.16
C LYS A 85 -9.89 14.55 -6.10
N TRP A 86 -9.03 13.71 -6.68
CA TRP A 86 -9.25 12.27 -6.76
C TRP A 86 -9.12 11.61 -5.39
N ASN A 87 -10.09 10.78 -5.04
CA ASN A 87 -10.08 10.00 -3.80
C ASN A 87 -10.06 8.50 -4.12
N ARG A 88 -9.13 7.78 -3.48
CA ARG A 88 -9.12 6.33 -3.58
C ARG A 88 -10.18 5.70 -2.68
N ASN A 89 -10.75 4.61 -3.13
CA ASN A 89 -11.47 3.71 -2.25
C ASN A 89 -10.47 2.82 -1.48
N VAL A 90 -10.87 2.38 -0.30
CA VAL A 90 -10.14 1.39 0.49
C VAL A 90 -10.79 0.03 0.39
N LEU A 91 -9.99 -1.03 0.50
CA LEU A 91 -10.47 -2.41 0.47
C LEU A 91 -10.91 -2.84 1.88
N PRO A 92 -11.95 -3.67 2.01
CA PRO A 92 -12.32 -4.26 3.29
C PRO A 92 -11.19 -5.18 3.78
N ARG A 93 -10.98 -5.22 5.11
CA ARG A 93 -10.03 -6.17 5.70
C ARG A 93 -10.57 -7.59 5.61
N THR A 94 -9.71 -8.51 5.23
CA THR A 94 -10.02 -9.95 5.28
C THR A 94 -10.11 -10.43 6.73
N GLU A 95 -10.79 -11.57 6.98
CA GLU A 95 -10.85 -12.16 8.33
C GLU A 95 -9.48 -12.54 8.86
N LYS A 96 -8.55 -12.97 8.00
CA LYS A 96 -7.15 -13.23 8.34
C LYS A 96 -6.44 -11.97 8.85
N GLN A 97 -6.68 -10.82 8.22
CA GLN A 97 -6.10 -9.54 8.66
C GLN A 97 -6.74 -9.04 9.96
N LYS A 98 -8.05 -9.24 10.14
CA LYS A 98 -8.73 -8.92 11.41
C LYS A 98 -8.25 -9.81 12.56
N SER A 99 -8.00 -11.09 12.32
CA SER A 99 -7.50 -12.02 13.32
C SER A 99 -6.09 -11.73 13.85
N ALA A 100 -5.33 -10.87 13.16
CA ALA A 100 -4.04 -10.36 13.64
C ALA A 100 -4.19 -9.35 14.80
N PHE A 101 -5.39 -8.78 14.97
CA PHE A 101 -5.72 -7.89 16.07
C PHE A 101 -6.19 -8.72 17.26
N LYS A 102 -5.51 -8.60 18.39
CA LYS A 102 -5.78 -9.34 19.64
C LYS A 102 -5.88 -8.34 20.79
N ASN A 103 -6.39 -8.77 21.92
CA ASN A 103 -6.47 -7.93 23.12
C ASN A 103 -5.89 -8.71 24.34
N PRO A 104 -4.57 -8.96 24.37
CA PRO A 104 -3.95 -9.77 25.41
C PRO A 104 -3.89 -9.11 26.78
N ASP A 105 -4.06 -7.80 26.86
CA ASP A 105 -4.02 -6.98 28.07
C ASP A 105 -5.38 -6.39 28.45
N SER A 106 -6.46 -6.84 27.79
CA SER A 106 -7.84 -6.39 28.06
C SER A 106 -8.00 -4.87 27.96
N ASP A 107 -7.30 -4.23 27.01
CA ASP A 107 -7.42 -2.79 26.78
C ASP A 107 -8.87 -2.42 26.42
N PRO A 108 -9.49 -1.42 27.09
CA PRO A 108 -10.89 -1.06 26.87
C PRO A 108 -11.21 -0.57 25.44
N ARG A 109 -10.22 -0.14 24.68
CA ARG A 109 -10.37 0.25 23.27
C ARG A 109 -10.55 -0.95 22.32
N GLY A 110 -10.39 -2.18 22.83
CA GLY A 110 -10.61 -3.41 22.09
C GLY A 110 -9.35 -4.01 21.44
N PRO A 111 -9.52 -4.85 20.41
CA PRO A 111 -8.41 -5.54 19.78
C PRO A 111 -7.41 -4.59 19.09
N TRP A 112 -6.12 -4.88 19.24
CA TRP A 112 -5.02 -4.11 18.67
C TRP A 112 -3.93 -5.02 18.07
N GLN A 113 -3.12 -4.44 17.20
CA GLN A 113 -1.93 -5.08 16.64
C GLN A 113 -0.69 -4.28 17.06
N SER A 114 0.38 -4.99 17.45
CA SER A 114 1.64 -4.33 17.79
C SER A 114 2.45 -4.02 16.53
N VAL A 115 2.85 -2.78 16.37
CA VAL A 115 3.77 -2.34 15.32
C VAL A 115 5.10 -1.86 15.92
N SER A 116 6.15 -1.82 15.10
CA SER A 116 7.46 -1.35 15.58
C SER A 116 7.38 0.11 16.05
N TYR A 117 7.94 0.39 17.23
CA TYR A 117 8.14 1.75 17.71
C TYR A 117 9.50 2.32 17.30
N THR A 118 10.28 1.59 16.51
CA THR A 118 11.55 2.06 15.96
C THR A 118 11.46 2.31 14.46
N VAL A 119 12.19 3.32 13.99
CA VAL A 119 12.35 3.68 12.59
C VAL A 119 13.81 3.50 12.18
N GLN A 120 14.06 3.10 10.92
CA GLN A 120 15.40 3.02 10.37
C GLN A 120 15.99 4.43 10.25
N SER A 121 17.27 4.60 10.57
CA SER A 121 18.00 5.86 10.47
C SER A 121 19.15 5.70 9.48
N GLU A 122 19.12 6.45 8.42
CA GLU A 122 20.25 6.54 7.48
C GLU A 122 21.32 7.51 7.96
N ASP A 123 20.94 8.47 8.82
CA ASP A 123 21.83 9.52 9.36
C ASP A 123 21.76 9.49 10.89
N SER A 124 22.80 8.92 11.52
CA SER A 124 22.86 8.73 12.97
C SER A 124 22.98 10.03 13.76
N ASP A 125 23.62 11.05 13.21
CA ASP A 125 24.00 12.26 13.97
C ASP A 125 22.83 13.22 14.15
N ARG A 126 21.96 13.35 13.14
CA ARG A 126 20.77 14.21 13.20
C ARG A 126 19.66 13.70 14.13
N ARG A 127 19.74 12.42 14.54
CA ARG A 127 18.68 11.75 15.31
C ARG A 127 19.14 11.21 16.67
N THR A 128 20.22 11.74 17.21
CA THR A 128 20.74 11.38 18.54
C THR A 128 19.70 11.57 19.64
N ALA A 129 18.88 12.62 19.57
CA ALA A 129 17.79 12.89 20.52
C ALA A 129 16.70 11.80 20.55
N TYR A 130 16.61 10.95 19.53
CA TYR A 130 15.67 9.83 19.46
C TYR A 130 16.27 8.50 19.94
N ARG A 131 17.52 8.51 20.47
CA ARG A 131 18.26 7.33 20.95
C ARG A 131 18.45 7.38 22.46
N TYR A 132 17.39 7.43 23.18
CA TYR A 132 17.38 7.46 24.66
C TYR A 132 16.95 6.11 25.23
N GLU A 133 17.16 5.93 26.53
CA GLU A 133 16.68 4.76 27.26
C GLU A 133 15.21 4.92 27.64
N ILE A 134 14.44 3.88 27.40
CA ILE A 134 13.04 3.80 27.82
C ILE A 134 12.96 2.80 28.96
N PRO A 135 12.56 3.20 30.18
CA PRO A 135 12.38 2.31 31.31
C PRO A 135 11.34 1.23 31.00
N LEU A 136 11.63 -0.01 31.39
CA LEU A 136 10.75 -1.16 31.21
C LEU A 136 9.88 -1.38 32.46
N PRO A 137 8.62 -1.80 32.31
CA PRO A 137 7.74 -2.10 33.46
C PRO A 137 8.31 -3.20 34.37
N ALA A 138 9.02 -4.18 33.82
CA ALA A 138 9.65 -5.27 34.58
C ALA A 138 10.99 -4.89 35.23
N GLY A 139 11.43 -3.66 35.07
CA GLY A 139 12.73 -3.17 35.51
C GLY A 139 13.78 -3.16 34.38
N GLY A 140 14.81 -2.32 34.55
CA GLY A 140 15.81 -2.06 33.50
C GLY A 140 15.32 -1.05 32.46
N SER A 141 16.00 -1.03 31.32
CA SER A 141 15.68 -0.10 30.21
C SER A 141 15.92 -0.74 28.85
N ALA A 142 15.28 -0.20 27.82
CA ALA A 142 15.50 -0.54 26.42
C ALA A 142 16.12 0.63 25.66
N LYS A 143 17.09 0.33 24.79
CA LYS A 143 17.64 1.25 23.77
C LYS A 143 17.18 0.79 22.38
N PRO A 144 17.07 1.71 21.41
CA PRO A 144 16.82 1.30 20.03
C PRO A 144 18.01 0.48 19.50
N PRO A 145 17.76 -0.55 18.68
CA PRO A 145 18.83 -1.32 18.04
C PRO A 145 19.77 -0.43 17.20
N GLN A 146 20.98 -0.93 16.95
CA GLN A 146 21.91 -0.24 16.06
C GLN A 146 21.28 0.06 14.69
N GLY A 147 21.51 1.23 14.12
CA GLY A 147 20.91 1.69 12.87
C GLY A 147 19.42 2.07 12.96
N ARG A 148 18.87 2.12 14.17
CA ARG A 148 17.46 2.51 14.42
C ARG A 148 17.37 3.57 15.51
N HIS A 149 16.24 4.26 15.57
CA HIS A 149 15.89 5.23 16.60
C HIS A 149 14.40 5.08 16.97
N TRP A 150 13.98 5.62 18.11
CA TRP A 150 12.56 5.61 18.47
C TRP A 150 11.72 6.50 17.55
N ASN A 151 10.46 6.16 17.36
CA ASN A 151 9.50 6.95 16.56
C ASN A 151 8.89 8.11 17.37
N GLY A 152 9.68 8.76 18.21
CA GLY A 152 9.27 9.91 19.00
C GLY A 152 10.37 10.38 19.94
N LEU A 153 10.29 11.64 20.34
CA LEU A 153 11.07 12.22 21.44
C LEU A 153 10.53 11.72 22.79
N PRO A 154 11.26 11.92 23.91
CA PRO A 154 10.84 11.46 25.24
C PRO A 154 9.41 11.86 25.60
N ASP A 155 9.03 13.11 25.45
CA ASP A 155 7.67 13.60 25.77
C ASP A 155 6.56 12.84 25.06
N ARG A 156 6.77 12.55 23.77
CA ARG A 156 5.82 11.74 23.00
C ARG A 156 5.77 10.29 23.49
N THR A 157 6.90 9.74 23.90
CA THR A 157 6.96 8.38 24.43
C THR A 157 6.25 8.28 25.77
N ASP A 158 6.42 9.27 26.65
CA ASP A 158 5.74 9.33 27.93
C ASP A 158 4.23 9.48 27.75
N ALA A 159 3.78 10.37 26.86
CA ALA A 159 2.36 10.48 26.51
C ALA A 159 1.76 9.17 25.97
N LEU A 160 2.50 8.43 25.12
CA LEU A 160 2.06 7.13 24.62
C LEU A 160 2.05 6.04 25.70
N ARG A 161 2.95 6.13 26.68
CA ARG A 161 2.96 5.23 27.84
C ARG A 161 1.75 5.50 28.75
N ASP A 162 1.51 6.77 29.08
CA ASP A 162 0.40 7.19 29.94
C ASP A 162 -0.97 6.83 29.32
N ASP A 163 -1.07 6.91 28.00
CA ASP A 163 -2.25 6.44 27.23
C ASP A 163 -2.25 4.92 26.99
N ASN A 164 -1.40 4.14 27.66
CA ASN A 164 -1.29 2.68 27.48
C ASN A 164 -1.15 2.24 26.02
N ARG A 165 -0.48 3.05 25.18
CA ARG A 165 -0.23 2.73 23.75
C ARG A 165 1.09 2.01 23.51
N LEU A 166 1.95 1.90 24.51
CA LEU A 166 3.19 1.15 24.40
C LEU A 166 3.03 -0.23 25.00
N TRP A 167 3.36 -1.24 24.20
CA TRP A 167 3.36 -2.64 24.60
C TRP A 167 4.78 -3.14 24.82
N PHE A 168 5.07 -3.63 26.02
CA PHE A 168 6.39 -4.12 26.43
C PHE A 168 6.47 -5.66 26.50
N GLY A 169 5.54 -6.36 25.85
CA GLY A 169 5.41 -7.81 25.95
C GLY A 169 4.57 -8.23 27.17
N PRO A 170 4.23 -9.55 27.25
CA PRO A 170 3.36 -10.06 28.33
C PRO A 170 3.94 -9.88 29.73
N LYS A 171 5.29 -9.84 29.85
CA LYS A 171 6.03 -9.70 31.10
C LYS A 171 6.51 -8.26 31.35
N GLY A 172 6.32 -7.34 30.39
CA GLY A 172 6.82 -5.97 30.51
C GLY A 172 8.35 -5.83 30.36
N ASP A 173 9.03 -6.84 29.80
CA ASP A 173 10.49 -6.97 29.73
C ASP A 173 11.06 -6.73 28.30
N ARG A 174 10.21 -6.39 27.33
CA ARG A 174 10.60 -6.21 25.93
C ARG A 174 10.67 -4.76 25.52
N ALA A 175 11.49 -4.47 24.50
CA ALA A 175 11.51 -3.17 23.87
C ALA A 175 10.08 -2.74 23.44
N PRO A 176 9.72 -1.45 23.59
CA PRO A 176 8.38 -0.97 23.34
C PRO A 176 7.95 -1.16 21.88
N ARG A 177 6.70 -1.54 21.70
CA ARG A 177 5.99 -1.57 20.43
C ARG A 177 4.74 -0.72 20.56
N LEU A 178 4.30 -0.09 19.47
CA LEU A 178 3.09 0.74 19.48
C LEU A 178 1.86 -0.16 19.26
N LYS A 179 0.80 0.04 20.04
CA LYS A 179 -0.52 -0.55 19.81
C LYS A 179 -1.26 0.26 18.77
N VAL A 180 -1.76 -0.41 17.74
CA VAL A 180 -2.68 0.16 16.73
C VAL A 180 -4.01 -0.58 16.88
N PHE A 181 -5.07 0.13 17.27
CA PHE A 181 -6.37 -0.47 17.53
C PHE A 181 -7.17 -0.72 16.25
N LEU A 182 -7.89 -1.84 16.19
CA LEU A 182 -8.76 -2.18 15.07
C LEU A 182 -9.79 -1.07 14.80
N SER A 183 -10.34 -0.48 15.85
CA SER A 183 -11.28 0.64 15.76
C SER A 183 -10.72 1.88 15.05
N GLU A 184 -9.41 2.12 15.16
CA GLU A 184 -8.74 3.26 14.54
C GLU A 184 -8.45 3.04 13.04
N VAL A 185 -8.45 1.79 12.60
CA VAL A 185 -8.12 1.39 11.21
C VAL A 185 -9.30 0.75 10.47
N GLN A 186 -10.52 0.93 10.98
CA GLN A 186 -11.74 0.36 10.38
C GLN A 186 -12.04 0.86 8.97
N GLY A 187 -11.49 2.00 8.56
CA GLY A 187 -11.67 2.56 7.21
C GLY A 187 -11.19 1.66 6.06
N GLY A 188 -10.50 0.55 6.35
CA GLY A 188 -10.05 -0.40 5.35
C GLY A 188 -8.53 -0.38 5.11
N ILE A 189 -8.12 -1.01 4.01
CA ILE A 189 -6.72 -1.13 3.58
C ILE A 189 -6.53 -0.37 2.28
N VAL A 190 -5.44 0.37 2.19
CA VAL A 190 -5.05 1.00 0.92
C VAL A 190 -4.70 -0.10 -0.08
N PRO A 191 -5.30 -0.09 -1.30
CA PRO A 191 -4.87 -1.00 -2.36
C PRO A 191 -3.39 -0.81 -2.68
N ASP A 192 -2.69 -1.89 -3.00
CA ASP A 192 -1.32 -1.82 -3.48
C ASP A 192 -1.25 -1.91 -5.02
N THR A 193 -0.04 -1.92 -5.55
CA THR A 193 0.22 -1.96 -7.00
C THR A 193 0.51 -3.37 -7.51
N TRP A 194 0.42 -4.39 -6.68
CA TRP A 194 0.52 -5.78 -7.07
C TRP A 194 -0.83 -6.49 -6.88
N TRP A 195 -1.45 -6.87 -7.99
CA TRP A 195 -2.72 -7.58 -7.97
C TRP A 195 -2.50 -9.05 -8.37
N SER A 196 -2.50 -9.92 -7.38
CA SER A 196 -2.39 -11.36 -7.60
C SER A 196 -3.66 -11.92 -8.25
N HIS A 197 -3.55 -13.08 -8.90
CA HIS A 197 -4.72 -13.78 -9.43
C HIS A 197 -5.68 -14.23 -8.31
N GLU A 198 -5.19 -14.43 -7.09
CA GLU A 198 -6.00 -14.79 -5.93
C GLU A 198 -6.89 -13.63 -5.47
N ASP A 199 -6.40 -12.38 -5.59
CA ASP A 199 -7.11 -11.18 -5.13
C ASP A 199 -8.00 -10.56 -6.21
N ALA A 200 -7.54 -10.58 -7.47
CA ALA A 200 -8.18 -9.85 -8.57
C ALA A 200 -8.70 -10.77 -9.71
N GLY A 201 -8.58 -12.08 -9.55
CA GLY A 201 -8.87 -13.02 -10.62
C GLY A 201 -7.85 -13.00 -11.76
N ASN A 202 -8.07 -13.83 -12.78
CA ASN A 202 -7.21 -13.97 -13.96
C ASN A 202 -8.06 -14.08 -15.23
N ASN A 203 -7.41 -14.13 -16.42
CA ASN A 203 -8.09 -14.21 -17.70
C ASN A 203 -9.05 -15.42 -17.83
N GLN A 204 -8.73 -16.55 -17.19
CA GLN A 204 -9.61 -17.74 -17.27
C GLN A 204 -10.86 -17.56 -16.42
N GLU A 205 -10.75 -16.94 -15.27
CA GLU A 205 -11.88 -16.64 -14.38
C GLU A 205 -12.79 -15.59 -15.01
N ALA A 206 -12.21 -14.50 -15.55
CA ALA A 206 -12.95 -13.48 -16.29
C ALA A 206 -13.74 -14.08 -17.47
N LYS A 207 -13.13 -15.03 -18.22
CA LYS A 207 -13.83 -15.74 -19.30
C LYS A 207 -15.00 -16.56 -18.78
N LYS A 208 -14.84 -17.28 -17.65
CA LYS A 208 -15.94 -18.07 -17.04
C LYS A 208 -17.07 -17.17 -16.58
N GLU A 209 -16.77 -16.04 -15.98
CA GLU A 209 -17.74 -15.05 -15.54
C GLU A 209 -18.53 -14.50 -16.72
N MET A 210 -17.85 -14.08 -17.80
CA MET A 210 -18.51 -13.62 -19.03
C MET A 210 -19.41 -14.69 -19.70
N MET A 211 -19.08 -15.98 -19.55
CA MET A 211 -19.90 -17.07 -20.11
C MET A 211 -21.10 -17.44 -19.23
N ALA A 212 -21.17 -16.93 -18.01
CA ALA A 212 -22.27 -17.15 -17.08
C ALA A 212 -23.42 -16.13 -17.24
N PHE A 213 -23.20 -15.08 -18.04
CA PHE A 213 -24.21 -14.09 -18.47
C PHE A 213 -24.81 -14.50 -19.82
#